data_3af39248e356b615ae0c5d3ad9dfe288
#
_entry.id   3af39248e356b615ae0c5d3ad9dfe288
#
_cell.length_a   1.000
_cell.length_b   1.000
_cell.length_c   1.000
_cell.angle_alpha   90.00
_cell.angle_beta   90.00
_cell.angle_gamma   90.00
#
_symmetry.space_group_name_H-M   'P 1'
#
loop_
_entity.id
_entity.type
_entity.pdbx_description
1 polymer ?
#
loop_
_entity_poly.entity_id
_entity_poly.type
_entity_poly.pdbx_seq_one_letter_code
_entity_poly.pdbx_strand_id
1 'polypeptide(L)'
;MKPIRILLLLALLSGPCLTARAQKVEPLTLEDSASWSMVLLPDPQSYVKYGYNQPLLEVMTRWIRYNVERLNIRLVLCTGDMVEENFRTVSGGDGWPGDQPSTEQWE
;
A
#
# COMPACT_ATOMS: atom_id res chain seq x y z
N MET A 1 -50.29 4.96 -16.58
CA MET A 1 -49.48 5.27 -15.37
C MET A 1 -49.48 6.77 -15.19
N LYS A 2 -49.86 7.26 -14.01
CA LYS A 2 -50.05 8.69 -13.79
C LYS A 2 -48.71 9.44 -13.79
N PRO A 3 -48.57 10.57 -14.50
CA PRO A 3 -47.28 11.30 -14.65
C PRO A 3 -46.64 11.72 -13.33
N ILE A 4 -47.42 11.87 -12.28
CA ILE A 4 -46.97 12.23 -10.94
C ILE A 4 -46.01 11.16 -10.33
N ARG A 5 -46.17 9.87 -10.65
CA ARG A 5 -45.30 8.80 -10.15
C ARG A 5 -43.89 8.80 -10.77
N ILE A 6 -43.81 9.26 -12.03
CA ILE A 6 -42.54 9.40 -12.75
C ILE A 6 -41.76 10.60 -12.24
N LEU A 7 -42.43 11.70 -11.92
CA LEU A 7 -41.79 12.90 -11.33
C LEU A 7 -41.22 12.60 -9.92
N LEU A 8 -41.94 11.82 -9.10
CA LEU A 8 -41.45 11.43 -7.77
C LEU A 8 -40.23 10.50 -7.84
N LEU A 9 -40.15 9.60 -8.82
CA LEU A 9 -39.00 8.73 -9.03
C LEU A 9 -37.76 9.51 -9.51
N LEU A 10 -37.94 10.52 -10.37
CA LEU A 10 -36.86 11.41 -10.82
C LEU A 10 -36.32 12.31 -9.69
N ALA A 11 -37.20 12.76 -8.79
CA ALA A 11 -36.80 13.57 -7.63
C ALA A 11 -36.01 12.75 -6.59
N LEU A 12 -36.24 11.43 -6.48
CA LEU A 12 -35.47 10.55 -5.63
C LEU A 12 -34.05 10.20 -6.18
N LEU A 13 -33.88 10.31 -7.51
CA LEU A 13 -32.58 10.13 -8.16
C LEU A 13 -31.70 11.38 -8.12
N SER A 14 -32.27 12.55 -7.83
CA SER A 14 -31.54 13.81 -7.64
C SER A 14 -31.15 14.07 -6.18
N GLY A 15 -31.02 13.03 -5.37
CA GLY A 15 -30.49 13.11 -4.01
C GLY A 15 -29.15 13.87 -3.99
N PRO A 16 -28.82 14.60 -2.91
CA PRO A 16 -27.62 15.37 -2.82
C PRO A 16 -26.44 14.44 -3.12
N CYS A 17 -25.74 14.73 -4.22
CA CYS A 17 -24.47 14.10 -4.52
C CYS A 17 -23.58 14.38 -3.30
N LEU A 18 -23.42 13.39 -2.45
CA LEU A 18 -22.47 13.45 -1.32
C LEU A 18 -21.11 13.69 -1.95
N THR A 19 -20.70 14.95 -2.04
CA THR A 19 -19.34 15.31 -2.43
C THR A 19 -18.43 14.70 -1.38
N ALA A 20 -17.87 13.54 -1.68
CA ALA A 20 -16.80 12.97 -0.89
C ALA A 20 -15.66 13.99 -0.88
N ARG A 21 -15.56 14.75 0.18
CA ARG A 21 -14.44 15.66 0.39
C ARG A 21 -13.24 14.80 0.65
N ALA A 22 -12.34 14.73 -0.30
CA ALA A 22 -11.03 14.09 -0.08
C ALA A 22 -10.41 14.80 1.15
N GLN A 23 -10.15 14.02 2.19
CA GLN A 23 -9.49 14.54 3.37
C GLN A 23 -8.10 15.00 2.94
N LYS A 24 -7.81 16.29 3.09
CA LYS A 24 -6.47 16.83 2.83
C LYS A 24 -5.54 16.22 3.88
N VAL A 25 -4.72 15.29 3.46
CA VAL A 25 -3.67 14.73 4.32
C VAL A 25 -2.55 15.77 4.35
N GLU A 26 -2.34 16.36 5.51
CA GLU A 26 -1.19 17.25 5.70
C GLU A 26 0.09 16.43 5.58
N PRO A 27 1.10 16.95 4.86
CA PRO A 27 2.36 16.25 4.71
C PRO A 27 3.04 16.10 6.07
N LEU A 28 3.56 14.90 6.34
CA LEU A 28 4.37 14.67 7.53
C LEU A 28 5.57 15.63 7.54
N THR A 29 5.82 16.28 8.66
CA THR A 29 6.95 17.18 8.87
C THR A 29 7.63 16.85 10.18
N LEU A 30 8.92 17.14 10.29
CA LEU A 30 9.62 17.06 11.56
C LEU A 30 9.26 18.29 12.42
N GLU A 31 9.24 18.11 13.73
CA GLU A 31 8.96 19.19 14.68
C GLU A 31 10.08 20.24 14.71
N ASP A 32 11.33 19.77 14.57
CA ASP A 32 12.50 20.65 14.50
C ASP A 32 13.57 20.06 13.57
N SER A 33 14.58 20.87 13.23
CA SER A 33 15.67 20.50 12.32
C SER A 33 16.67 19.49 12.92
N ALA A 34 16.68 19.32 14.23
CA ALA A 34 17.54 18.34 14.91
C ALA A 34 16.88 16.97 15.01
N SER A 35 15.56 16.90 14.78
CA SER A 35 14.82 15.64 14.76
C SER A 35 15.20 14.77 13.57
N TRP A 36 15.09 13.48 13.73
CA TRP A 36 15.27 12.50 12.67
C TRP A 36 14.23 11.40 12.78
N SER A 37 14.05 10.68 11.70
CA SER A 37 13.07 9.60 11.61
C SER A 37 13.73 8.25 11.41
N MET A 38 13.11 7.23 11.98
CA MET A 38 13.39 5.83 11.69
C MET A 38 12.13 5.20 11.08
N VAL A 39 12.31 4.41 10.05
CA VAL A 39 11.23 3.65 9.43
C VAL A 39 11.37 2.19 9.80
N LEU A 40 10.27 1.59 10.21
CA LEU A 40 10.16 0.15 10.43
C LEU A 40 9.35 -0.46 9.28
N LEU A 41 9.93 -1.41 8.57
CA LEU A 41 9.25 -2.23 7.58
C LEU A 41 8.94 -3.59 8.21
N PRO A 42 7.68 -3.91 8.45
CA PRO A 42 7.31 -5.21 9.00
C PRO A 42 7.25 -6.25 7.89
N ASP A 43 7.79 -7.41 8.14
CA ASP A 43 7.57 -8.70 7.49
C ASP A 43 7.20 -8.65 5.98
N PRO A 44 8.16 -8.33 5.09
CA PRO A 44 7.86 -8.17 3.67
C PRO A 44 7.59 -9.48 2.92
N GLN A 45 7.70 -10.63 3.57
CA GLN A 45 7.59 -11.97 2.98
C GLN A 45 6.39 -12.13 2.04
N SER A 46 5.19 -11.70 2.44
CA SER A 46 3.99 -11.83 1.61
C SER A 46 4.00 -10.91 0.38
N TYR A 47 4.77 -9.83 0.42
CA TYR A 47 4.95 -8.93 -0.72
C TYR A 47 5.94 -9.46 -1.73
N VAL A 48 6.96 -10.18 -1.29
CA VAL A 48 7.97 -10.76 -2.16
C VAL A 48 7.60 -12.16 -2.64
N LYS A 49 6.85 -12.93 -1.85
CA LYS A 49 6.38 -14.25 -2.24
C LYS A 49 5.46 -14.22 -3.46
N TYR A 50 4.55 -13.25 -3.51
CA TYR A 50 3.55 -13.16 -4.57
C TYR A 50 3.83 -11.97 -5.49
N GLY A 51 4.16 -12.23 -6.76
CA GLY A 51 4.48 -11.19 -7.74
C GLY A 51 3.43 -10.10 -7.86
N TYR A 52 2.14 -10.42 -7.66
CA TYR A 52 1.07 -9.42 -7.68
C TYR A 52 1.09 -8.47 -6.45
N ASN A 53 1.78 -8.82 -5.37
CA ASN A 53 1.93 -7.99 -4.18
C ASN A 53 3.17 -7.08 -4.24
N GLN A 54 4.16 -7.39 -5.07
CA GLN A 54 5.40 -6.60 -5.19
C GLN A 54 5.17 -5.10 -5.41
N PRO A 55 4.19 -4.65 -6.22
CA PRO A 55 3.91 -3.23 -6.37
C PRO A 55 3.60 -2.51 -5.06
N LEU A 56 3.06 -3.21 -4.04
CA LEU A 56 2.81 -2.63 -2.72
C LEU A 56 4.12 -2.35 -1.97
N LEU A 57 5.06 -3.28 -2.01
CA LEU A 57 6.40 -3.09 -1.43
C LEU A 57 7.15 -1.97 -2.15
N GLU A 58 7.04 -1.90 -3.49
CA GLU A 58 7.62 -0.80 -4.25
C GLU A 58 7.06 0.57 -3.85
N VAL A 59 5.76 0.68 -3.64
CA VAL A 59 5.15 1.94 -3.17
C VAL A 59 5.73 2.35 -1.81
N MET A 60 5.88 1.41 -0.87
CA MET A 60 6.46 1.69 0.45
C MET A 60 7.92 2.13 0.33
N THR A 61 8.74 1.42 -0.42
CA THR A 61 10.17 1.75 -0.59
C THR A 61 10.38 3.05 -1.36
N ARG A 62 9.56 3.33 -2.37
CA ARG A 62 9.54 4.61 -3.10
C ARG A 62 9.13 5.77 -2.20
N TRP A 63 8.14 5.57 -1.33
CA TRP A 63 7.73 6.57 -0.35
C TRP A 63 8.89 6.89 0.60
N ILE A 64 9.60 5.88 1.13
CA ILE A 64 10.78 6.08 1.97
C ILE A 64 11.81 6.91 1.22
N ARG A 65 12.21 6.48 0.02
CA ARG A 65 13.20 7.17 -0.81
C ARG A 65 12.83 8.62 -1.07
N TYR A 66 11.56 8.89 -1.38
CA TYR A 66 11.08 10.24 -1.65
C TYR A 66 11.14 11.15 -0.43
N ASN A 67 11.05 10.59 0.77
CA ASN A 67 10.98 11.33 2.01
C ASN A 67 12.29 11.33 2.83
N VAL A 68 13.36 10.69 2.36
CA VAL A 68 14.63 10.60 3.09
C VAL A 68 15.12 11.95 3.59
N GLU A 69 15.21 12.94 2.72
CA GLU A 69 15.69 14.26 3.08
C GLU A 69 14.66 15.05 3.88
N ARG A 70 13.42 15.07 3.42
CA ARG A 70 12.34 15.86 4.04
C ARG A 70 12.05 15.45 5.48
N LEU A 71 12.11 14.16 5.77
CA LEU A 71 11.87 13.59 7.10
C LEU A 71 13.16 13.17 7.81
N ASN A 72 14.33 13.58 7.29
CA ASN A 72 15.64 13.23 7.83
C ASN A 72 15.69 11.75 8.23
N ILE A 73 15.28 10.83 7.32
CA ILE A 73 15.27 9.40 7.60
C ILE A 73 16.71 8.91 7.67
N ARG A 74 17.14 8.46 8.84
CA ARG A 74 18.52 8.01 9.10
C ARG A 74 18.65 6.51 9.12
N LEU A 75 17.56 5.80 9.35
CA LEU A 75 17.55 4.35 9.49
C LEU A 75 16.24 3.78 8.95
N VAL A 76 16.38 2.68 8.22
CA VAL A 76 15.27 1.81 7.85
C VAL A 76 15.59 0.43 8.38
N LEU A 77 14.73 -0.11 9.21
CA LEU A 77 14.85 -1.45 9.77
C LEU A 77 13.74 -2.34 9.21
N CYS A 78 14.11 -3.53 8.81
CA CYS A 78 13.16 -4.61 8.60
C CYS A 78 13.10 -5.47 9.86
N THR A 79 11.89 -5.75 10.35
CA THR A 79 11.70 -6.46 11.63
C THR A 79 11.86 -7.97 11.51
N GLY A 80 11.95 -8.50 10.31
CA GLY A 80 12.15 -9.91 10.04
C GLY A 80 11.41 -10.37 8.80
N ASP A 81 11.29 -11.67 8.67
CA ASP A 81 10.53 -12.37 7.63
C ASP A 81 10.68 -11.75 6.23
N MET A 82 11.96 -11.64 5.80
CA MET A 82 12.32 -11.00 4.53
C MET A 82 11.75 -11.75 3.33
N VAL A 83 11.75 -13.08 3.41
CA VAL A 83 11.20 -13.99 2.40
C VAL A 83 10.41 -15.09 3.08
N GLU A 84 9.50 -15.67 2.33
CA GLU A 84 8.74 -16.84 2.78
C GLU A 84 9.30 -18.12 2.18
N GLU A 85 9.38 -19.18 3.02
CA GLU A 85 9.83 -20.49 2.59
C GLU A 85 11.17 -20.45 1.83
N ASN A 86 12.22 -19.98 2.50
CA ASN A 86 13.55 -19.80 1.94
C ASN A 86 14.14 -21.07 1.28
N PHE A 87 13.55 -22.23 1.54
CA PHE A 87 13.90 -23.51 0.93
C PHE A 87 13.13 -23.82 -0.37
N ARG A 88 12.16 -23.01 -0.74
CA ARG A 88 11.34 -23.23 -1.94
C ARG A 88 12.18 -22.95 -3.20
N THR A 89 12.27 -23.96 -4.06
CA THR A 89 13.06 -23.89 -5.30
C THR A 89 12.21 -23.82 -6.57
N VAL A 90 10.90 -23.96 -6.46
CA VAL A 90 9.97 -23.95 -7.58
C VAL A 90 8.76 -23.09 -7.26
N SER A 91 8.20 -22.44 -8.28
CA SER A 91 6.97 -21.66 -8.18
C SER A 91 5.73 -22.54 -8.06
N GLY A 92 4.67 -21.97 -7.54
CA GLY A 92 3.33 -22.56 -7.60
C GLY A 92 3.04 -23.68 -6.59
N GLY A 93 3.85 -23.79 -5.54
CA GLY A 93 3.67 -24.82 -4.50
C GLY A 93 2.38 -24.70 -3.72
N ASP A 94 1.86 -23.49 -3.53
CA ASP A 94 0.61 -23.22 -2.79
C ASP A 94 -0.62 -23.19 -3.68
N GLY A 95 -0.46 -23.38 -5.00
CA GLY A 95 -1.56 -23.29 -5.97
C GLY A 95 -2.05 -21.86 -6.23
N TRP A 96 -1.40 -20.83 -5.69
CA TRP A 96 -1.72 -19.43 -5.95
C TRP A 96 -0.93 -18.90 -7.15
N PRO A 97 -1.57 -18.14 -8.06
CA PRO A 97 -0.88 -17.52 -9.18
C PRO A 97 0.19 -16.53 -8.68
N GLY A 98 1.37 -16.55 -9.31
CA GLY A 98 2.44 -15.61 -9.01
C GLY A 98 3.25 -15.92 -7.74
N ASP A 99 3.10 -17.12 -7.19
CA ASP A 99 3.95 -17.62 -6.11
C ASP A 99 5.38 -17.83 -6.61
N GLN A 100 6.34 -17.12 -6.01
CA GLN A 100 7.73 -17.06 -6.44
C GLN A 100 8.63 -18.03 -5.65
N PRO A 101 9.63 -18.65 -6.30
CA PRO A 101 10.66 -19.40 -5.58
C PRO A 101 11.55 -18.45 -4.76
N SER A 102 12.28 -19.00 -3.80
CA SER A 102 13.13 -18.19 -2.90
C SER A 102 14.14 -17.31 -3.64
N THR A 103 14.68 -17.77 -4.75
CA THR A 103 15.63 -16.99 -5.57
C THR A 103 15.02 -15.70 -6.09
N GLU A 104 13.79 -15.74 -6.58
CA GLU A 104 13.08 -14.56 -7.09
C GLU A 104 12.60 -13.63 -5.95
N GLN A 105 12.35 -14.18 -4.76
CA GLN A 105 11.97 -13.38 -3.60
C GLN A 105 13.14 -12.53 -3.06
N TRP A 106 14.40 -12.92 -3.33
CA TRP A 106 15.61 -12.19 -2.92
C TRP A 106 16.06 -11.13 -3.93
N GLU A 107 15.53 -11.12 -5.14
CA GLU A 107 15.86 -10.16 -6.20
C GLU A 107 14.97 -8.89 -6.12
#